data_23bfce3a2c3375c2d48f096dd5473013
#
_entry.id   23bfce3a2c3375c2d48f096dd5473013
#
_cell.length_a   1.000
_cell.length_b   1.000
_cell.length_c   1.000
_cell.angle_alpha   90.00
_cell.angle_beta   90.00
_cell.angle_gamma   90.00
#
_symmetry.space_group_name_H-M   'P 1'
#
loop_
_entity.id
_entity.type
_entity.pdbx_description
1 polymer ?
#
loop_
_entity_poly.entity_id
_entity_poly.type
_entity_poly.pdbx_seq_one_letter_code
_entity_poly.pdbx_strand_id
1 'polypeptide(L)'
;MELKRVWAMYFSPTGGTEKAVKTTAQALAAKLGLPLESYDFTLPQGREIDAVFGEGDLVVCGTPVIAGRVPNVLLPYLTEQVKGNGAYAVPVVSFGNRNYDDALIELRNILEQNGFKTVAGGAFVSEHSFSKTLAAGRPDAKDLASMREFGAKIAEKLTSGWEYTAPASVKGCDPIRPYFKPQDRHGAHIDIRKVKPKVSDACVGCGHCAEVCPMGSISRENIREYIGICIKCCACVKKCPVGARYFDDPGYIYHKEELEELYERRAEPEWFV
;
A
#
# COMPACT_ATOMS: atom_id res chain seq x y z
N MET A 1 -25.16 3.22 13.37
CA MET A 1 -24.11 4.17 13.80
C MET A 1 -24.16 5.40 12.91
N GLU A 2 -24.20 6.60 13.49
CA GLU A 2 -24.15 7.85 12.73
C GLU A 2 -22.70 8.17 12.36
N LEU A 3 -22.45 8.27 11.05
CA LEU A 3 -21.12 8.62 10.53
C LEU A 3 -20.90 10.14 10.59
N LYS A 4 -19.69 10.56 10.96
CA LYS A 4 -19.33 11.98 11.15
C LYS A 4 -18.26 12.45 10.17
N ARG A 5 -17.33 11.55 9.76
CA ARG A 5 -16.24 11.86 8.83
C ARG A 5 -15.66 10.62 8.19
N VAL A 6 -14.99 10.85 7.05
CA VAL A 6 -14.22 9.84 6.33
C VAL A 6 -12.74 10.14 6.49
N TRP A 7 -11.92 9.10 6.68
CA TRP A 7 -10.47 9.18 6.75
C TRP A 7 -9.83 8.48 5.57
N ALA A 8 -8.81 9.11 4.97
CA ALA A 8 -7.88 8.50 4.03
C ALA A 8 -6.57 8.19 4.77
N MET A 9 -6.39 6.96 5.25
CA MET A 9 -5.21 6.52 6.00
C MET A 9 -4.32 5.64 5.10
N TYR A 10 -3.04 5.97 4.92
CA TYR A 10 -2.21 5.21 3.97
C TYR A 10 -0.72 5.23 4.27
N PHE A 11 -0.06 4.12 3.83
CA PHE A 11 1.39 4.03 3.62
C PHE A 11 1.65 3.92 2.12
N SER A 12 2.35 4.90 1.53
CA SER A 12 2.49 5.00 0.07
C SER A 12 3.83 5.56 -0.39
N PRO A 13 4.90 4.77 -0.38
CA PRO A 13 6.25 5.25 -0.74
C PRO A 13 6.35 5.85 -2.15
N THR A 14 5.61 5.31 -3.11
CA THR A 14 5.65 5.72 -4.53
C THR A 14 4.37 6.40 -5.02
N GLY A 15 3.38 6.63 -4.14
CA GLY A 15 2.15 7.36 -4.46
C GLY A 15 0.97 6.48 -4.92
N GLY A 16 1.19 5.21 -5.31
CA GLY A 16 0.13 4.35 -5.84
C GLY A 16 -0.98 4.06 -4.83
N THR A 17 -0.62 3.65 -3.62
CA THR A 17 -1.58 3.39 -2.53
C THR A 17 -2.32 4.66 -2.11
N GLU A 18 -1.61 5.77 -1.95
CA GLU A 18 -2.20 7.07 -1.66
C GLU A 18 -3.29 7.43 -2.66
N LYS A 19 -3.00 7.28 -3.96
CA LYS A 19 -3.93 7.57 -5.04
C LYS A 19 -5.18 6.68 -4.96
N ALA A 20 -5.03 5.38 -4.67
CA ALA A 20 -6.14 4.46 -4.50
C ALA A 20 -7.01 4.81 -3.28
N VAL A 21 -6.39 5.02 -2.12
CA VAL A 21 -7.08 5.34 -0.87
C VAL A 21 -7.80 6.69 -0.97
N LYS A 22 -7.11 7.74 -1.42
CA LYS A 22 -7.70 9.08 -1.54
C LYS A 22 -8.84 9.12 -2.55
N THR A 23 -8.70 8.46 -3.71
CA THR A 23 -9.78 8.44 -4.72
C THR A 23 -11.02 7.73 -4.19
N THR A 24 -10.87 6.61 -3.51
CA THR A 24 -11.98 5.87 -2.87
C THR A 24 -12.62 6.70 -1.76
N ALA A 25 -11.81 7.26 -0.85
CA ALA A 25 -12.29 8.05 0.28
C ALA A 25 -12.99 9.35 -0.17
N GLN A 26 -12.49 10.02 -1.21
CA GLN A 26 -13.13 11.21 -1.79
C GLN A 26 -14.52 10.88 -2.37
N ALA A 27 -14.64 9.79 -3.14
CA ALA A 27 -15.93 9.37 -3.70
C ALA A 27 -16.93 8.99 -2.59
N LEU A 28 -16.45 8.30 -1.57
CA LEU A 28 -17.23 7.90 -0.41
C LEU A 28 -17.72 9.11 0.40
N ALA A 29 -16.81 10.03 0.75
CA ALA A 29 -17.12 11.25 1.49
C ALA A 29 -18.11 12.14 0.74
N ALA A 30 -17.92 12.33 -0.57
CA ALA A 30 -18.83 13.11 -1.41
C ALA A 30 -20.25 12.51 -1.46
N LYS A 31 -20.37 11.20 -1.56
CA LYS A 31 -21.67 10.50 -1.58
C LYS A 31 -22.41 10.57 -0.22
N LEU A 32 -21.65 10.52 0.89
CA LEU A 32 -22.20 10.59 2.24
C LEU A 32 -22.42 12.04 2.73
N GLY A 33 -21.88 13.05 2.03
CA GLY A 33 -21.92 14.44 2.47
C GLY A 33 -21.07 14.70 3.72
N LEU A 34 -19.97 13.96 3.92
CA LEU A 34 -19.14 14.01 5.11
C LEU A 34 -17.79 14.68 4.84
N PRO A 35 -17.16 15.31 5.85
CA PRO A 35 -15.81 15.81 5.74
C PRO A 35 -14.80 14.68 5.54
N LEU A 36 -13.73 14.98 4.79
CA LEU A 36 -12.63 14.07 4.50
C LEU A 36 -11.35 14.56 5.20
N GLU A 37 -10.77 13.68 6.01
CA GLU A 37 -9.49 13.86 6.66
C GLU A 37 -8.43 12.91 6.07
N SER A 38 -7.15 13.22 6.26
CA SER A 38 -6.05 12.38 5.78
C SER A 38 -5.06 12.07 6.88
N TYR A 39 -4.60 10.81 6.90
CA TYR A 39 -3.56 10.34 7.82
C TYR A 39 -2.47 9.61 7.01
N ASP A 40 -1.36 10.30 6.75
CA ASP A 40 -0.21 9.74 6.04
C ASP A 40 0.81 9.18 7.03
N PHE A 41 0.93 7.85 7.09
CA PHE A 41 1.93 7.16 7.92
C PHE A 41 3.09 6.59 7.09
N THR A 42 3.34 7.15 5.90
CA THR A 42 4.40 6.70 5.00
C THR A 42 5.79 6.92 5.59
N LEU A 43 6.05 8.11 6.12
CA LEU A 43 7.33 8.43 6.75
C LEU A 43 7.36 8.05 8.23
N PRO A 44 8.57 7.88 8.83
CA PRO A 44 8.68 7.50 10.25
C PRO A 44 7.89 8.41 11.18
N GLN A 45 7.89 9.72 10.95
CA GLN A 45 7.17 10.70 11.78
C GLN A 45 5.65 10.45 11.85
N GLY A 46 5.05 9.92 10.77
CA GLY A 46 3.63 9.55 10.74
C GLY A 46 3.31 8.28 11.56
N ARG A 47 4.30 7.64 12.15
CA ARG A 47 4.19 6.43 12.99
C ARG A 47 4.72 6.62 14.41
N GLU A 48 4.99 7.85 14.83
CA GLU A 48 5.50 8.16 16.18
C GLU A 48 4.37 8.23 17.21
N ILE A 49 3.13 8.38 16.76
CA ILE A 49 1.96 8.48 17.63
C ILE A 49 0.91 7.44 17.23
N ASP A 50 0.06 7.07 18.18
CA ASP A 50 -1.06 6.19 17.94
C ASP A 50 -2.09 6.85 17.00
N ALA A 51 -2.56 6.09 16.01
CA ALA A 51 -3.69 6.46 15.18
C ALA A 51 -4.99 5.93 15.81
N VAL A 52 -5.70 6.80 16.52
CA VAL A 52 -6.88 6.43 17.30
C VAL A 52 -8.15 6.97 16.62
N PHE A 53 -9.04 6.06 16.28
CA PHE A 53 -10.35 6.35 15.70
C PHE A 53 -11.45 5.90 16.64
N GLY A 54 -12.71 6.17 16.32
CA GLY A 54 -13.84 5.81 17.14
C GLY A 54 -15.16 5.78 16.39
N GLU A 55 -16.24 5.55 17.12
CA GLU A 55 -17.58 5.56 16.55
C GLU A 55 -17.89 6.88 15.82
N GLY A 56 -18.40 6.77 14.61
CA GLY A 56 -18.61 7.89 13.68
C GLY A 56 -17.49 8.09 12.67
N ASP A 57 -16.32 7.47 12.86
CA ASP A 57 -15.26 7.47 11.84
C ASP A 57 -15.46 6.33 10.83
N LEU A 58 -15.16 6.64 9.56
CA LEU A 58 -15.09 5.68 8.46
C LEU A 58 -13.70 5.77 7.82
N VAL A 59 -12.85 4.77 8.03
CA VAL A 59 -11.43 4.81 7.69
C VAL A 59 -11.14 3.97 6.45
N VAL A 60 -10.80 4.60 5.33
CA VAL A 60 -10.22 3.91 4.18
C VAL A 60 -8.72 3.76 4.45
N CYS A 61 -8.30 2.55 4.87
CA CYS A 61 -6.93 2.26 5.29
C CYS A 61 -6.19 1.47 4.22
N GLY A 62 -5.04 1.99 3.75
CA GLY A 62 -4.32 1.36 2.64
C GLY A 62 -2.83 1.13 2.82
N THR A 63 -2.36 -0.03 2.31
CA THR A 63 -0.95 -0.39 2.20
C THR A 63 -0.60 -0.91 0.80
N PRO A 64 0.67 -0.79 0.35
CA PRO A 64 1.13 -1.55 -0.81
C PRO A 64 1.25 -3.03 -0.47
N VAL A 65 1.16 -3.87 -1.48
CA VAL A 65 1.47 -5.30 -1.38
C VAL A 65 2.98 -5.49 -1.53
N ILE A 66 3.62 -6.09 -0.52
CA ILE A 66 5.02 -6.52 -0.59
C ILE A 66 5.08 -8.03 -0.38
N ALA A 67 5.62 -8.74 -1.36
CA ALA A 67 5.72 -10.20 -1.33
C ALA A 67 4.37 -10.91 -1.02
N GLY A 68 3.27 -10.41 -1.59
CA GLY A 68 1.93 -10.98 -1.46
C GLY A 68 1.22 -10.68 -0.14
N ARG A 69 1.77 -9.83 0.71
CA ARG A 69 1.31 -9.57 2.08
C ARG A 69 1.34 -8.07 2.41
N VAL A 70 0.77 -7.72 3.55
CA VAL A 70 1.03 -6.42 4.21
C VAL A 70 2.54 -6.34 4.49
N PRO A 71 3.21 -5.19 4.24
CA PRO A 71 4.64 -5.06 4.52
C PRO A 71 4.97 -5.41 5.98
N ASN A 72 5.81 -6.41 6.20
CA ASN A 72 6.12 -6.92 7.54
C ASN A 72 6.65 -5.84 8.50
N VAL A 73 7.34 -4.84 7.97
CA VAL A 73 7.86 -3.70 8.76
C VAL A 73 6.77 -2.78 9.29
N LEU A 74 5.54 -2.87 8.75
CA LEU A 74 4.40 -2.11 9.21
C LEU A 74 3.56 -2.87 10.25
N LEU A 75 3.74 -4.19 10.38
CA LEU A 75 2.92 -4.99 11.27
C LEU A 75 2.94 -4.48 12.72
N PRO A 76 4.10 -4.15 13.35
CA PRO A 76 4.08 -3.62 14.72
C PRO A 76 3.23 -2.35 14.85
N TYR A 77 3.40 -1.38 13.95
CA TYR A 77 2.59 -0.16 13.97
C TYR A 77 1.10 -0.44 13.77
N LEU A 78 0.77 -1.23 12.74
CA LEU A 78 -0.62 -1.52 12.40
C LEU A 78 -1.33 -2.34 13.49
N THR A 79 -0.63 -3.26 14.17
CA THR A 79 -1.25 -4.12 15.21
C THR A 79 -1.29 -3.46 16.59
N GLU A 80 -0.34 -2.57 16.89
CA GLU A 80 -0.16 -2.05 18.26
C GLU A 80 -0.63 -0.60 18.41
N GLN A 81 -0.48 0.23 17.36
CA GLN A 81 -0.68 1.68 17.45
C GLN A 81 -1.92 2.18 16.69
N VAL A 82 -2.55 1.37 15.85
CA VAL A 82 -3.78 1.74 15.14
C VAL A 82 -4.98 1.18 15.90
N LYS A 83 -5.91 2.04 16.36
CA LYS A 83 -7.05 1.68 17.20
C LYS A 83 -8.37 2.12 16.57
N GLY A 84 -9.30 1.17 16.39
CA GLY A 84 -10.59 1.41 15.74
C GLY A 84 -11.70 1.86 16.67
N ASN A 85 -11.77 1.29 17.90
CA ASN A 85 -12.79 1.62 18.93
C ASN A 85 -14.22 1.68 18.36
N GLY A 86 -14.58 0.72 17.50
CA GLY A 86 -15.89 0.65 16.86
C GLY A 86 -16.05 1.45 15.56
N ALA A 87 -15.02 2.16 15.08
CA ALA A 87 -15.02 2.82 13.77
C ALA A 87 -15.25 1.82 12.62
N TYR A 88 -15.87 2.27 11.54
CA TYR A 88 -15.92 1.49 10.30
C TYR A 88 -14.60 1.59 9.54
N ALA A 89 -14.22 0.50 8.84
CA ALA A 89 -13.03 0.47 8.02
C ALA A 89 -13.24 -0.16 6.64
N VAL A 90 -12.46 0.34 5.67
CA VAL A 90 -12.35 -0.19 4.32
C VAL A 90 -10.87 -0.47 4.05
N PRO A 91 -10.39 -1.72 4.21
CA PRO A 91 -9.04 -2.10 3.80
C PRO A 91 -8.87 -1.94 2.29
N VAL A 92 -7.76 -1.31 1.89
CA VAL A 92 -7.36 -1.11 0.50
C VAL A 92 -5.91 -1.56 0.33
N VAL A 93 -5.63 -2.38 -0.67
CA VAL A 93 -4.26 -2.73 -1.02
C VAL A 93 -3.94 -2.31 -2.45
N SER A 94 -2.69 -1.87 -2.70
CA SER A 94 -2.22 -1.58 -4.04
C SER A 94 -1.11 -2.54 -4.45
N PHE A 95 -1.18 -3.10 -5.67
CA PHE A 95 -0.24 -4.09 -6.15
C PHE A 95 0.26 -3.79 -7.56
N GLY A 96 1.51 -4.22 -7.83
CA GLY A 96 2.20 -3.97 -9.10
C GLY A 96 1.91 -5.04 -10.16
N ASN A 97 0.67 -5.21 -10.60
CA ASN A 97 0.24 -6.07 -11.71
C ASN A 97 0.36 -7.60 -11.51
N ARG A 98 1.25 -8.11 -10.62
CA ARG A 98 1.39 -9.55 -10.41
C ARG A 98 0.14 -10.15 -9.73
N ASN A 99 -0.01 -9.92 -8.46
CA ASN A 99 -1.12 -10.36 -7.61
C ASN A 99 -1.03 -9.66 -6.25
N TYR A 100 -2.15 -9.57 -5.53
CA TYR A 100 -2.18 -9.09 -4.14
C TYR A 100 -2.19 -10.23 -3.11
N ASP A 101 -2.29 -11.47 -3.57
CA ASP A 101 -2.29 -12.70 -2.75
C ASP A 101 -3.17 -12.57 -1.49
N ASP A 102 -2.56 -12.60 -0.29
CA ASP A 102 -3.31 -12.51 0.97
C ASP A 102 -3.24 -11.12 1.64
N ALA A 103 -2.67 -10.11 0.99
CA ALA A 103 -2.49 -8.79 1.60
C ALA A 103 -3.82 -8.12 2.00
N LEU A 104 -4.89 -8.32 1.21
CA LEU A 104 -6.19 -7.71 1.50
C LEU A 104 -6.86 -8.35 2.72
N ILE A 105 -6.91 -9.68 2.78
CA ILE A 105 -7.47 -10.38 3.92
C ILE A 105 -6.64 -10.16 5.19
N GLU A 106 -5.31 -10.08 5.08
CA GLU A 106 -4.43 -9.76 6.19
C GLU A 106 -4.72 -8.37 6.76
N LEU A 107 -4.79 -7.35 5.91
CA LEU A 107 -5.11 -5.98 6.35
C LEU A 107 -6.50 -5.92 6.97
N ARG A 108 -7.51 -6.60 6.39
CA ARG A 108 -8.84 -6.72 6.95
C ARG A 108 -8.81 -7.32 8.35
N ASN A 109 -8.08 -8.44 8.54
CA ASN A 109 -7.97 -9.11 9.83
C ASN A 109 -7.29 -8.25 10.89
N ILE A 110 -6.22 -7.52 10.53
CA ILE A 110 -5.53 -6.59 11.43
C ILE A 110 -6.49 -5.49 11.90
N LEU A 111 -7.26 -4.88 10.99
CA LEU A 111 -8.21 -3.83 11.34
C LEU A 111 -9.32 -4.36 12.27
N GLU A 112 -9.87 -5.53 11.99
CA GLU A 112 -10.88 -6.17 12.88
C GLU A 112 -10.31 -6.45 14.28
N GLN A 113 -9.10 -7.01 14.36
CA GLN A 113 -8.43 -7.27 15.64
C GLN A 113 -8.19 -5.99 16.45
N ASN A 114 -8.05 -4.86 15.78
CA ASN A 114 -7.86 -3.54 16.39
C ASN A 114 -9.16 -2.79 16.71
N GLY A 115 -10.30 -3.48 16.65
CA GLY A 115 -11.61 -2.95 17.02
C GLY A 115 -12.29 -2.11 15.95
N PHE A 116 -11.86 -2.21 14.69
CA PHE A 116 -12.65 -1.71 13.56
C PHE A 116 -13.73 -2.72 13.15
N LYS A 117 -14.72 -2.22 12.44
CA LYS A 117 -15.76 -2.98 11.76
C LYS A 117 -15.59 -2.82 10.25
N THR A 118 -15.01 -3.81 9.57
CA THR A 118 -14.73 -3.70 8.14
C THR A 118 -16.02 -3.86 7.31
N VAL A 119 -16.31 -2.90 6.44
CA VAL A 119 -17.57 -2.82 5.68
C VAL A 119 -17.43 -3.24 4.22
N ALA A 120 -16.23 -3.19 3.67
CA ALA A 120 -15.87 -3.52 2.30
C ALA A 120 -14.36 -3.75 2.23
N GLY A 121 -13.81 -4.14 1.07
CA GLY A 121 -12.37 -4.21 0.84
C GLY A 121 -12.02 -4.14 -0.64
N GLY A 122 -10.84 -3.57 -1.00
CA GLY A 122 -10.44 -3.41 -2.39
C GLY A 122 -8.95 -3.61 -2.65
N ALA A 123 -8.63 -4.22 -3.80
CA ALA A 123 -7.29 -4.41 -4.32
C ALA A 123 -7.15 -3.68 -5.67
N PHE A 124 -6.28 -2.69 -5.74
CA PHE A 124 -6.12 -1.84 -6.92
C PHE A 124 -4.72 -1.95 -7.51
N VAL A 125 -4.65 -1.85 -8.85
CA VAL A 125 -3.37 -1.92 -9.54
C VAL A 125 -2.68 -0.57 -9.56
N SER A 126 -1.38 -0.57 -9.31
CA SER A 126 -0.51 0.58 -9.48
C SER A 126 0.78 0.18 -10.18
N GLU A 127 1.54 1.16 -10.65
CA GLU A 127 2.84 0.92 -11.28
C GLU A 127 3.73 0.09 -10.37
N HIS A 128 4.36 -0.96 -10.93
CA HIS A 128 5.25 -1.82 -10.15
C HIS A 128 6.48 -1.06 -9.67
N SER A 129 6.83 -1.16 -8.38
CA SER A 129 7.91 -0.37 -7.81
C SER A 129 9.29 -0.67 -8.42
N PHE A 130 9.57 -1.91 -8.81
CA PHE A 130 10.86 -2.32 -9.40
C PHE A 130 10.99 -1.96 -10.89
N SER A 131 9.87 -1.76 -11.59
CA SER A 131 9.81 -1.64 -13.03
C SER A 131 9.45 -0.22 -13.47
N LYS A 132 9.84 0.11 -14.70
CA LYS A 132 9.40 1.31 -15.42
C LYS A 132 8.36 0.99 -16.50
N THR A 133 8.15 -0.30 -16.78
CA THR A 133 7.26 -0.80 -17.86
C THR A 133 6.05 -1.52 -17.28
N LEU A 134 6.24 -2.36 -16.25
CA LEU A 134 5.18 -3.17 -15.68
C LEU A 134 4.13 -2.30 -14.97
N ALA A 135 2.91 -2.31 -15.48
CA ALA A 135 1.81 -1.44 -15.08
C ALA A 135 2.16 0.06 -15.12
N ALA A 136 3.03 0.49 -16.06
CA ALA A 136 3.43 1.88 -16.20
C ALA A 136 2.22 2.81 -16.35
N GLY A 137 2.26 3.96 -15.65
CA GLY A 137 1.19 4.95 -15.66
C GLY A 137 -0.07 4.59 -14.86
N ARG A 138 -0.11 3.42 -14.20
CA ARG A 138 -1.23 3.04 -13.35
C ARG A 138 -1.06 3.55 -11.90
N PRO A 139 -2.19 3.90 -11.22
CA PRO A 139 -3.58 3.83 -11.69
C PRO A 139 -3.90 4.85 -12.77
N ASP A 140 -4.50 4.40 -13.88
CA ASP A 140 -4.96 5.22 -14.98
C ASP A 140 -6.43 5.67 -14.80
N ALA A 141 -7.01 6.28 -15.85
CA ALA A 141 -8.39 6.78 -15.79
C ALA A 141 -9.43 5.68 -15.51
N LYS A 142 -9.22 4.45 -16.05
CA LYS A 142 -10.09 3.29 -15.83
C LYS A 142 -10.00 2.81 -14.37
N ASP A 143 -8.78 2.75 -13.84
CA ASP A 143 -8.56 2.39 -12.43
C ASP A 143 -9.22 3.39 -11.48
N LEU A 144 -9.04 4.69 -11.77
CA LEU A 144 -9.65 5.76 -10.98
C LEU A 144 -11.19 5.73 -11.04
N ALA A 145 -11.75 5.36 -12.18
CA ALA A 145 -13.20 5.17 -12.31
C ALA A 145 -13.68 4.01 -11.41
N SER A 146 -12.98 2.87 -11.43
CA SER A 146 -13.28 1.73 -10.55
C SER A 146 -13.17 2.07 -9.07
N MET A 147 -12.16 2.85 -8.66
CA MET A 147 -12.02 3.31 -7.27
C MET A 147 -13.17 4.22 -6.84
N ARG A 148 -13.62 5.12 -7.74
CA ARG A 148 -14.80 5.97 -7.47
C ARG A 148 -16.09 5.17 -7.38
N GLU A 149 -16.28 4.19 -8.27
CA GLU A 149 -17.41 3.28 -8.22
C GLU A 149 -17.44 2.48 -6.92
N PHE A 150 -16.29 1.93 -6.50
CA PHE A 150 -16.16 1.24 -5.22
C PHE A 150 -16.58 2.13 -4.04
N GLY A 151 -16.08 3.37 -3.97
CA GLY A 151 -16.48 4.32 -2.93
C GLY A 151 -17.98 4.63 -2.95
N ALA A 152 -18.57 4.79 -4.15
CA ALA A 152 -20.01 5.01 -4.29
C ALA A 152 -20.85 3.81 -3.82
N LYS A 153 -20.42 2.59 -4.15
CA LYS A 153 -21.09 1.35 -3.71
C LYS A 153 -21.06 1.15 -2.19
N ILE A 154 -19.93 1.50 -1.55
CA ILE A 154 -19.86 1.49 -0.08
C ILE A 154 -20.84 2.50 0.52
N ALA A 155 -20.94 3.70 -0.03
CA ALA A 155 -21.89 4.71 0.46
C ALA A 155 -23.34 4.23 0.30
N GLU A 156 -23.71 3.63 -0.85
CA GLU A 156 -25.02 3.02 -1.08
C GLU A 156 -25.34 1.96 -0.02
N LYS A 157 -24.38 1.05 0.26
CA LYS A 157 -24.54 0.03 1.30
C LYS A 157 -24.78 0.65 2.67
N LEU A 158 -23.98 1.61 3.08
CA LEU A 158 -24.07 2.24 4.41
C LEU A 158 -25.35 3.05 4.61
N THR A 159 -25.97 3.55 3.53
CA THR A 159 -27.22 4.33 3.59
C THR A 159 -28.47 3.48 3.37
N SER A 160 -28.34 2.20 3.01
CA SER A 160 -29.48 1.29 2.75
C SER A 160 -30.10 0.64 4.00
N GLY A 161 -29.68 1.05 5.20
CA GLY A 161 -30.07 0.39 6.45
C GLY A 161 -29.24 -0.85 6.78
N TRP A 162 -28.09 -1.02 6.10
CA TRP A 162 -27.16 -2.12 6.41
C TRP A 162 -26.60 -2.03 7.84
N GLU A 163 -26.54 -3.17 8.50
CA GLU A 163 -25.95 -3.30 9.82
C GLU A 163 -24.73 -4.22 9.78
N TYR A 164 -23.71 -3.89 10.57
CA TYR A 164 -22.54 -4.74 10.73
C TYR A 164 -22.86 -6.00 11.52
N THR A 165 -22.73 -7.15 10.89
CA THR A 165 -22.92 -8.46 11.53
C THR A 165 -21.67 -9.34 11.50
N ALA A 166 -20.75 -9.09 10.55
CA ALA A 166 -19.51 -9.83 10.36
C ALA A 166 -18.50 -9.00 9.56
N PRO A 167 -17.20 -9.31 9.65
CA PRO A 167 -16.16 -8.72 8.80
C PRO A 167 -16.48 -8.84 7.31
N ALA A 168 -16.09 -7.82 6.52
CA ALA A 168 -16.23 -7.86 5.07
C ALA A 168 -15.61 -9.13 4.48
N SER A 169 -16.36 -9.84 3.64
CA SER A 169 -15.84 -11.00 2.91
C SER A 169 -14.94 -10.52 1.80
N VAL A 170 -13.65 -10.88 1.86
CA VAL A 170 -12.63 -10.53 0.87
C VAL A 170 -11.84 -11.75 0.45
N LYS A 171 -11.22 -11.71 -0.72
CA LYS A 171 -10.39 -12.79 -1.23
C LYS A 171 -9.07 -12.89 -0.45
N GLY A 172 -8.64 -14.12 -0.21
CA GLY A 172 -7.41 -14.50 0.48
C GLY A 172 -7.55 -15.86 1.15
N CYS A 173 -6.47 -16.34 1.76
CA CYS A 173 -6.45 -17.60 2.50
C CYS A 173 -6.54 -17.36 4.00
N ASP A 174 -7.22 -18.28 4.69
CA ASP A 174 -7.18 -18.38 6.14
C ASP A 174 -6.91 -19.85 6.50
N PRO A 175 -5.75 -20.17 7.13
CA PRO A 175 -4.69 -19.26 7.59
C PRO A 175 -3.94 -18.58 6.42
N ILE A 176 -3.40 -17.37 6.72
CA ILE A 176 -2.66 -16.56 5.76
C ILE A 176 -1.37 -17.25 5.34
N ARG A 177 -1.09 -17.29 4.04
CA ARG A 177 0.10 -17.92 3.45
C ARG A 177 1.38 -17.17 3.82
N PRO A 178 2.56 -17.83 3.81
CA PRO A 178 3.85 -17.17 3.98
C PRO A 178 4.11 -16.09 2.92
N TYR A 179 5.02 -15.14 3.22
CA TYR A 179 5.49 -14.16 2.25
C TYR A 179 6.05 -14.85 1.00
N PHE A 180 5.70 -14.34 -0.18
CA PHE A 180 6.25 -14.80 -1.45
C PHE A 180 7.78 -14.67 -1.45
N LYS A 181 8.45 -15.72 -1.88
CA LYS A 181 9.91 -15.76 -2.04
C LYS A 181 10.22 -15.82 -3.53
N PRO A 182 10.95 -14.85 -4.09
CA PRO A 182 11.39 -14.91 -5.48
C PRO A 182 12.17 -16.21 -5.77
N GLN A 183 11.92 -16.80 -6.92
CA GLN A 183 12.62 -17.98 -7.42
C GLN A 183 13.04 -17.74 -8.86
N ASP A 184 14.10 -18.38 -9.32
CA ASP A 184 14.45 -18.40 -10.71
C ASP A 184 13.61 -19.44 -11.49
N ARG A 185 13.80 -19.51 -12.80
CA ARG A 185 13.08 -20.45 -13.69
C ARG A 185 13.35 -21.94 -13.38
N HIS A 186 14.35 -22.23 -12.56
CA HIS A 186 14.69 -23.58 -12.09
C HIS A 186 14.19 -23.85 -10.67
N GLY A 187 13.48 -22.89 -10.05
CA GLY A 187 12.95 -22.99 -8.69
C GLY A 187 13.97 -22.66 -7.60
N ALA A 188 15.18 -22.20 -7.95
CA ALA A 188 16.15 -21.78 -6.97
C ALA A 188 15.79 -20.43 -6.36
N HIS A 189 15.90 -20.30 -5.04
CA HIS A 189 15.51 -19.07 -4.32
C HIS A 189 16.46 -17.92 -4.63
N ILE A 190 15.89 -16.76 -5.00
CA ILE A 190 16.62 -15.50 -5.21
C ILE A 190 16.46 -14.65 -3.95
N ASP A 191 17.54 -14.46 -3.19
CA ASP A 191 17.53 -13.65 -1.97
C ASP A 191 17.91 -12.19 -2.24
N ILE A 192 16.91 -11.34 -2.38
CA ILE A 192 17.11 -9.89 -2.55
C ILE A 192 17.02 -9.11 -1.23
N ARG A 193 16.88 -9.76 -0.07
CA ARG A 193 16.62 -9.06 1.22
C ARG A 193 17.73 -8.06 1.59
N LYS A 194 18.98 -8.38 1.31
CA LYS A 194 20.15 -7.54 1.61
C LYS A 194 20.46 -6.52 0.50
N VAL A 195 19.82 -6.62 -0.65
CA VAL A 195 20.05 -5.73 -1.79
C VAL A 195 19.56 -4.32 -1.47
N LYS A 196 20.37 -3.32 -1.77
CA LYS A 196 20.09 -1.89 -1.58
C LYS A 196 20.42 -1.12 -2.85
N PRO A 197 19.70 -0.03 -3.19
CA PRO A 197 20.05 0.80 -4.34
C PRO A 197 21.42 1.45 -4.17
N LYS A 198 22.19 1.52 -5.25
CA LYS A 198 23.43 2.27 -5.34
C LYS A 198 23.17 3.71 -5.79
N VAL A 199 24.24 4.51 -5.77
CA VAL A 199 24.24 5.93 -6.17
C VAL A 199 25.32 6.14 -7.20
N SER A 200 24.97 6.56 -8.42
CA SER A 200 25.89 6.90 -9.49
C SER A 200 26.53 8.28 -9.30
N ASP A 201 27.50 8.60 -10.16
CA ASP A 201 28.17 9.91 -10.16
C ASP A 201 27.31 11.06 -10.69
N ALA A 202 26.15 10.74 -11.31
CA ALA A 202 25.15 11.75 -11.66
C ALA A 202 24.46 12.38 -10.44
N CYS A 203 24.73 11.91 -9.23
CA CYS A 203 24.12 12.40 -7.99
C CYS A 203 24.60 13.82 -7.66
N VAL A 204 23.65 14.74 -7.52
CA VAL A 204 23.89 16.13 -7.19
C VAL A 204 23.84 16.43 -5.67
N GLY A 205 23.73 15.43 -4.83
CA GLY A 205 23.76 15.59 -3.36
C GLY A 205 22.52 16.25 -2.75
N CYS A 206 21.38 16.31 -3.44
CA CYS A 206 20.20 17.09 -3.00
C CYS A 206 19.49 16.54 -1.74
N GLY A 207 19.82 15.35 -1.25
CA GLY A 207 19.21 14.77 -0.03
C GLY A 207 17.82 14.18 -0.20
N HIS A 208 17.11 14.44 -1.31
CA HIS A 208 15.72 14.05 -1.50
C HIS A 208 15.44 12.55 -1.28
N CYS A 209 16.39 11.67 -1.61
CA CYS A 209 16.25 10.23 -1.38
C CYS A 209 16.19 9.85 0.12
N ALA A 210 16.83 10.63 1.00
CA ALA A 210 16.73 10.44 2.45
C ALA A 210 15.38 10.95 2.98
N GLU A 211 14.87 12.07 2.44
CA GLU A 211 13.58 12.65 2.82
C GLU A 211 12.40 11.72 2.49
N VAL A 212 12.42 11.09 1.32
CA VAL A 212 11.32 10.20 0.86
C VAL A 212 11.47 8.75 1.32
N CYS A 213 12.50 8.43 2.11
CA CYS A 213 12.71 7.06 2.57
C CYS A 213 11.72 6.70 3.67
N PRO A 214 10.75 5.78 3.44
CA PRO A 214 9.72 5.45 4.41
C PRO A 214 10.25 4.76 5.66
N MET A 215 11.50 4.29 5.62
CA MET A 215 12.17 3.64 6.74
C MET A 215 13.23 4.54 7.41
N GLY A 216 13.44 5.78 6.93
CA GLY A 216 14.53 6.64 7.42
C GLY A 216 15.91 6.01 7.27
N SER A 217 16.07 5.08 6.31
CA SER A 217 17.26 4.21 6.23
C SER A 217 18.43 4.79 5.43
N ILE A 218 18.28 5.99 4.89
CA ILE A 218 19.35 6.68 4.15
C ILE A 218 19.85 7.82 5.02
N SER A 219 21.17 7.88 5.26
CA SER A 219 21.79 8.96 6.03
C SER A 219 21.54 10.32 5.35
N ARG A 220 21.23 11.34 6.14
CA ARG A 220 21.09 12.71 5.65
C ARG A 220 22.45 13.40 5.48
N GLU A 221 23.46 12.98 6.27
CA GLU A 221 24.82 13.50 6.20
C GLU A 221 25.59 12.88 5.02
N ASN A 222 25.34 11.59 4.74
CA ASN A 222 25.93 10.89 3.62
C ASN A 222 24.89 10.04 2.91
N ILE A 223 24.27 10.56 1.87
CA ILE A 223 23.20 9.88 1.10
C ILE A 223 23.66 8.56 0.43
N ARG A 224 24.95 8.27 0.37
CA ARG A 224 25.48 6.98 -0.11
C ARG A 224 25.45 5.90 0.96
N GLU A 225 25.24 6.27 2.22
CA GLU A 225 25.20 5.39 3.38
C GLU A 225 23.77 4.97 3.76
N TYR A 226 23.65 3.70 4.15
CA TYR A 226 22.40 3.15 4.68
C TYR A 226 22.57 2.86 6.18
N ILE A 227 21.78 3.54 6.99
CA ILE A 227 21.76 3.42 8.45
C ILE A 227 20.65 2.51 8.98
N GLY A 228 19.83 1.92 8.08
CA GLY A 228 18.70 1.08 8.46
C GLY A 228 18.29 0.07 7.39
N ILE A 229 17.07 -0.44 7.56
CA ILE A 229 16.47 -1.49 6.70
C ILE A 229 15.97 -0.89 5.40
N CYS A 230 16.34 -1.49 4.26
CA CYS A 230 15.76 -1.18 2.96
C CYS A 230 14.66 -2.20 2.61
N ILE A 231 13.41 -1.75 2.48
CA ILE A 231 12.27 -2.58 2.06
C ILE A 231 12.08 -2.65 0.53
N LYS A 232 13.01 -2.09 -0.22
CA LYS A 232 12.99 -2.07 -1.70
C LYS A 232 11.71 -1.45 -2.29
N CYS A 233 11.11 -0.48 -1.60
CA CYS A 233 9.93 0.25 -2.08
C CYS A 233 10.22 1.12 -3.31
N CYS A 234 11.49 1.35 -3.64
CA CYS A 234 11.97 2.16 -4.76
C CYS A 234 11.57 3.66 -4.73
N ALA A 235 11.09 4.19 -3.62
CA ALA A 235 10.78 5.62 -3.51
C ALA A 235 12.01 6.49 -3.88
N CYS A 236 13.17 6.18 -3.33
CA CYS A 236 14.43 6.89 -3.60
C CYS A 236 14.93 6.73 -5.06
N VAL A 237 14.53 5.66 -5.75
CA VAL A 237 14.85 5.42 -7.17
C VAL A 237 13.89 6.20 -8.07
N LYS A 238 12.58 6.05 -7.85
CA LYS A 238 11.55 6.66 -8.70
C LYS A 238 11.42 8.18 -8.52
N LYS A 239 11.70 8.67 -7.33
CA LYS A 239 11.61 10.10 -7.00
C LYS A 239 12.94 10.87 -7.11
N CYS A 240 14.04 10.20 -7.53
CA CYS A 240 15.31 10.87 -7.73
C CYS A 240 15.23 11.82 -8.94
N PRO A 241 15.41 13.15 -8.76
CA PRO A 241 15.21 14.11 -9.85
C PRO A 241 16.20 13.96 -11.00
N VAL A 242 17.37 13.37 -10.74
CA VAL A 242 18.42 13.14 -11.73
C VAL A 242 18.64 11.65 -12.05
N GLY A 243 17.77 10.75 -11.54
CA GLY A 243 17.86 9.32 -11.81
C GLY A 243 19.13 8.63 -11.29
N ALA A 244 19.82 9.23 -10.31
CA ALA A 244 21.11 8.73 -9.82
C ALA A 244 21.04 7.47 -8.96
N ARG A 245 19.85 7.05 -8.50
CA ARG A 245 19.69 5.83 -7.71
C ARG A 245 19.26 4.66 -8.58
N TYR A 246 19.93 3.52 -8.41
CA TYR A 246 19.69 2.33 -9.25
C TYR A 246 20.03 1.05 -8.50
N PHE A 247 19.58 -0.08 -9.04
CA PHE A 247 19.96 -1.42 -8.61
C PHE A 247 20.82 -2.07 -9.71
N ASP A 248 21.88 -2.79 -9.30
CA ASP A 248 22.74 -3.56 -10.18
C ASP A 248 22.98 -5.00 -9.69
N ASP A 249 22.29 -5.42 -8.65
CA ASP A 249 22.37 -6.79 -8.17
C ASP A 249 21.75 -7.75 -9.19
N PRO A 250 22.48 -8.79 -9.63
CA PRO A 250 21.98 -9.71 -10.67
C PRO A 250 20.67 -10.41 -10.29
N GLY A 251 20.50 -10.81 -9.03
CA GLY A 251 19.29 -11.47 -8.57
C GLY A 251 18.08 -10.52 -8.57
N TYR A 252 18.28 -9.26 -8.17
CA TYR A 252 17.26 -8.23 -8.23
C TYR A 252 16.84 -7.94 -9.69
N ILE A 253 17.81 -7.79 -10.59
CA ILE A 253 17.56 -7.52 -12.02
C ILE A 253 16.82 -8.68 -12.65
N TYR A 254 17.28 -9.91 -12.41
CA TYR A 254 16.62 -11.12 -12.89
C TYR A 254 15.14 -11.17 -12.44
N HIS A 255 14.90 -10.99 -11.14
CA HIS A 255 13.53 -11.02 -10.62
C HIS A 255 12.65 -9.91 -11.20
N LYS A 256 13.21 -8.69 -11.39
CA LYS A 256 12.50 -7.58 -12.05
C LYS A 256 12.10 -7.95 -13.49
N GLU A 257 13.03 -8.49 -14.28
CA GLU A 257 12.81 -8.87 -15.69
C GLU A 257 11.83 -10.03 -15.82
N GLU A 258 11.91 -11.01 -14.93
CA GLU A 258 10.95 -12.11 -14.85
C GLU A 258 9.53 -11.60 -14.56
N LEU A 259 9.37 -10.65 -13.64
CA LEU A 259 8.07 -10.02 -13.38
C LEU A 259 7.53 -9.28 -14.60
N GLU A 260 8.39 -8.55 -15.31
CA GLU A 260 8.03 -7.83 -16.55
C GLU A 260 7.56 -8.80 -17.64
N GLU A 261 8.23 -9.94 -17.81
CA GLU A 261 7.90 -10.97 -18.80
C GLU A 261 6.61 -11.74 -18.45
N LEU A 262 6.48 -12.22 -17.21
CA LEU A 262 5.39 -13.12 -16.82
C LEU A 262 4.06 -12.40 -16.55
N TYR A 263 4.12 -11.12 -16.22
CA TYR A 263 2.93 -10.34 -15.81
C TYR A 263 2.64 -9.15 -16.70
N GLU A 264 2.97 -9.23 -17.99
CA GLU A 264 2.74 -8.18 -18.99
C GLU A 264 1.24 -7.86 -19.17
N ARG A 265 0.36 -8.86 -18.96
CA ARG A 265 -1.09 -8.68 -19.05
C ARG A 265 -1.57 -7.51 -18.21
N ARG A 266 -2.62 -6.81 -18.61
CA ARG A 266 -3.30 -5.86 -17.75
C ARG A 266 -4.04 -6.60 -16.64
N ALA A 267 -3.59 -6.49 -15.38
CA ALA A 267 -4.37 -6.93 -14.24
C ALA A 267 -5.52 -5.95 -13.97
N GLU A 268 -6.67 -6.45 -13.57
CA GLU A 268 -7.82 -5.64 -13.22
C GLU A 268 -7.95 -5.49 -11.68
N PRO A 269 -8.52 -4.38 -11.19
CA PRO A 269 -8.83 -4.25 -9.78
C PRO A 269 -9.93 -5.23 -9.35
N GLU A 270 -9.89 -5.65 -8.10
CA GLU A 270 -10.95 -6.44 -7.48
C GLU A 270 -11.43 -5.73 -6.21
N TRP A 271 -12.75 -5.64 -5.99
CA TRP A 271 -13.29 -5.10 -4.77
C TRP A 271 -14.57 -5.82 -4.33
N PHE A 272 -14.86 -5.75 -3.03
CA PHE A 272 -15.88 -6.52 -2.31
C PHE A 272 -16.67 -5.56 -1.42
N VAL A 273 -17.98 -5.49 -1.60
CA VAL A 273 -18.90 -4.61 -0.86
C VAL A 273 -19.98 -5.41 -0.13
#